data_4ecd4ed2bb5efe4fbf05dad510e702e6
#
_entry.id   4ecd4ed2bb5efe4fbf05dad510e702e6
#
_cell.length_a   1.000
_cell.length_b   1.000
_cell.length_c   1.000
_cell.angle_alpha   90.00
_cell.angle_beta   90.00
_cell.angle_gamma   90.00
#
_symmetry.space_group_name_H-M   'P 1'
#
loop_
_entity.id
_entity.type
_entity.pdbx_description
1 polymer ?
#
loop_
_entity_poly.entity_id
_entity_poly.type
_entity_poly.pdbx_seq_one_letter_code
_entity_poly.pdbx_strand_id
1 'polypeptide(L)'
;MTDTVIKNPTPTNARKIGLKNIIGYASVNFLGGGSTTLISAWLMFFYTTMCGLSAVSASIIFTCARIFDALLNPVMGFITDNFYKTRLGKRFGRRRFFILLGIPSILVVFPAMWLPGMGLTYYFFINLLYEMVFTMVIVSCVSLPAEMTQNATDKAKLTGGKQMCGVISSTVAAFIPGLMFQLYGQENATAFVMTGVIYGIMMALSLIVVWMWTFEKDPSEVHVFANTSSLKEIFLSILSNIKQSLKLKAYRLHCIILAMGCIYKNLATGIFTYFVVSVLFISQKEAAWVLGITQMTSFAALLLCIFLCLRYGAPKTFRIFTCVVVLGCAGFYMLSTMIGSDYLTILLCIAAVISFAGRAGIDYIPVFQLPFMADIDEIVHGERREGIFTGVNTLFSRAATGIESLAIGVGLAAFGYVKGTTEQSEFTQFGIMLIAVVMPIIFLAIGWFASTRLNLNKETHKIVCTEVSRLKNGGSKADVDPKVRAVVEDLTGYSYDKCWTLKHDNEK
;
A
#
# COMPACT_ATOMS: atom_id res chain seq x y z
N MET A 1 -0.64 -21.03 -52.94
CA MET A 1 -1.42 -20.90 -51.71
C MET A 1 -0.72 -21.74 -50.66
N THR A 2 0.18 -21.14 -49.95
CA THR A 2 1.01 -21.79 -48.91
C THR A 2 0.68 -21.13 -47.59
N ASP A 3 -0.04 -21.89 -46.75
CA ASP A 3 -0.32 -21.54 -45.37
C ASP A 3 0.99 -21.42 -44.59
N THR A 4 1.43 -20.20 -44.36
CA THR A 4 2.51 -19.91 -43.42
C THR A 4 1.93 -19.97 -42.00
N VAL A 5 1.95 -21.15 -41.42
CA VAL A 5 1.75 -21.35 -39.96
C VAL A 5 2.85 -20.58 -39.26
N ILE A 6 2.49 -19.44 -38.65
CA ILE A 6 3.36 -18.73 -37.74
C ILE A 6 3.60 -19.67 -36.54
N LYS A 7 4.70 -20.41 -36.57
CA LYS A 7 5.21 -21.13 -35.39
C LYS A 7 5.54 -20.09 -34.32
N ASN A 8 4.70 -20.03 -33.29
CA ASN A 8 5.08 -19.41 -32.04
C ASN A 8 6.43 -20.01 -31.61
N PRO A 9 7.48 -19.20 -31.37
CA PRO A 9 8.74 -19.73 -30.89
C PRO A 9 8.48 -20.41 -29.55
N THR A 10 8.75 -21.70 -29.45
CA THR A 10 8.77 -22.47 -28.21
C THR A 10 9.70 -21.76 -27.26
N PRO A 11 9.26 -21.44 -26.01
CA PRO A 11 10.11 -20.76 -25.05
C PRO A 11 11.27 -21.69 -24.68
N THR A 12 12.45 -21.38 -25.20
CA THR A 12 13.72 -22.01 -24.85
C THR A 12 13.97 -21.79 -23.36
N ASN A 13 14.00 -22.88 -22.57
CA ASN A 13 14.47 -22.93 -21.18
C ASN A 13 13.85 -21.92 -20.18
N ALA A 14 12.54 -21.88 -20.05
CA ALA A 14 11.90 -21.19 -18.93
C ALA A 14 12.34 -21.86 -17.60
N ARG A 15 13.19 -21.16 -16.81
CA ARG A 15 13.56 -21.61 -15.46
C ARG A 15 12.29 -21.82 -14.64
N LYS A 16 12.10 -23.05 -14.11
CA LYS A 16 10.95 -23.35 -13.26
C LYS A 16 11.04 -22.53 -11.95
N ILE A 17 9.95 -21.88 -11.61
CA ILE A 17 9.84 -21.19 -10.31
C ILE A 17 9.69 -22.22 -9.19
N GLY A 18 10.75 -22.33 -8.38
CA GLY A 18 10.76 -23.19 -7.21
C GLY A 18 10.45 -22.43 -5.92
N LEU A 19 10.32 -23.16 -4.81
CA LEU A 19 10.06 -22.58 -3.48
C LEU A 19 11.11 -21.54 -3.08
N LYS A 20 12.40 -21.74 -3.41
CA LYS A 20 13.46 -20.76 -3.17
C LYS A 20 13.17 -19.42 -3.83
N ASN A 21 12.68 -19.40 -5.07
CA ASN A 21 12.36 -18.15 -5.78
C ASN A 21 11.16 -17.45 -5.15
N ILE A 22 10.16 -18.23 -4.66
CA ILE A 22 8.98 -17.67 -3.97
C ILE A 22 9.41 -17.02 -2.66
N ILE A 23 10.19 -17.70 -1.82
CA ILE A 23 10.71 -17.17 -0.56
C ILE A 23 11.62 -15.97 -0.83
N GLY A 24 12.52 -16.06 -1.83
CA GLY A 24 13.40 -14.99 -2.23
C GLY A 24 12.63 -13.72 -2.57
N TYR A 25 11.66 -13.81 -3.45
CA TYR A 25 10.83 -12.66 -3.81
C TYR A 25 9.96 -12.17 -2.65
N ALA A 26 9.39 -13.09 -1.86
CA ALA A 26 8.54 -12.77 -0.72
C ALA A 26 9.27 -11.95 0.35
N SER A 27 10.55 -12.22 0.57
CA SER A 27 11.38 -11.56 1.59
C SER A 27 11.47 -10.02 1.42
N VAL A 28 11.20 -9.50 0.23
CA VAL A 28 11.16 -8.04 -0.01
C VAL A 28 10.18 -7.32 0.93
N ASN A 29 9.18 -8.02 1.47
CA ASN A 29 8.19 -7.39 2.35
C ASN A 29 8.71 -7.09 3.77
N PHE A 30 9.89 -7.54 4.16
CA PHE A 30 10.58 -6.98 5.32
C PHE A 30 10.90 -5.50 5.10
N LEU A 31 11.33 -5.13 3.90
CA LEU A 31 11.47 -3.72 3.52
C LEU A 31 10.11 -3.05 3.26
N GLY A 32 9.16 -3.72 2.59
CA GLY A 32 7.86 -3.14 2.23
C GLY A 32 6.90 -3.03 3.42
N GLY A 33 6.29 -4.14 3.82
CA GLY A 33 5.23 -4.18 4.84
C GLY A 33 5.71 -3.91 6.25
N GLY A 34 6.78 -4.58 6.66
CA GLY A 34 7.26 -4.49 8.03
C GLY A 34 7.87 -3.13 8.39
N SER A 35 8.72 -2.54 7.53
CA SER A 35 9.25 -1.20 7.81
C SER A 35 8.14 -0.14 7.85
N THR A 36 7.16 -0.25 6.95
CA THR A 36 5.99 0.65 6.95
C THR A 36 5.21 0.54 8.26
N THR A 37 5.01 -0.68 8.79
CA THR A 37 4.35 -0.89 10.08
C THR A 37 5.10 -0.21 11.22
N LEU A 38 6.43 -0.39 11.28
CA LEU A 38 7.27 0.20 12.33
C LEU A 38 7.28 1.73 12.25
N ILE A 39 7.47 2.28 11.05
CA ILE A 39 7.47 3.73 10.81
C ILE A 39 6.11 4.34 11.18
N SER A 40 5.02 3.76 10.69
CA SER A 40 3.68 4.32 10.93
C SER A 40 3.27 4.26 12.40
N ALA A 41 3.67 3.21 13.14
CA ALA A 41 3.28 3.05 14.54
C ALA A 41 4.13 3.89 15.52
N TRP A 42 5.42 4.06 15.22
CA TRP A 42 6.36 4.54 16.24
C TRP A 42 7.20 5.74 15.83
N LEU A 43 7.49 5.98 14.56
CA LEU A 43 8.48 6.99 14.19
C LEU A 43 7.99 8.42 14.47
N MET A 44 6.71 8.71 14.21
CA MET A 44 6.15 10.02 14.52
C MET A 44 6.08 10.25 16.04
N PHE A 45 5.69 9.23 16.80
CA PHE A 45 5.70 9.26 18.26
C PHE A 45 7.13 9.49 18.79
N PHE A 46 8.13 8.79 18.28
CA PHE A 46 9.54 8.99 18.63
C PHE A 46 10.00 10.43 18.37
N TYR A 47 9.68 11.00 17.19
CA TYR A 47 10.06 12.37 16.86
C TYR A 47 9.43 13.41 17.77
N THR A 48 8.17 13.23 18.14
CA THR A 48 7.45 14.21 18.99
C THR A 48 7.77 14.04 20.47
N THR A 49 7.94 12.82 20.95
CA THR A 49 8.11 12.52 22.38
C THR A 49 9.59 12.48 22.78
N MET A 50 10.45 11.83 22.00
CA MET A 50 11.86 11.64 22.36
C MET A 50 12.79 12.68 21.73
N CYS A 51 12.47 13.15 20.50
CA CYS A 51 13.32 14.12 19.80
C CYS A 51 12.85 15.56 19.96
N GLY A 52 11.72 15.81 20.64
CA GLY A 52 11.21 17.15 20.93
C GLY A 52 10.79 17.96 19.70
N LEU A 53 10.44 17.30 18.58
CA LEU A 53 9.86 17.99 17.43
C LEU A 53 8.38 18.32 17.69
N SER A 54 7.90 19.45 17.13
CA SER A 54 6.46 19.71 17.14
C SER A 54 5.73 18.69 16.26
N ALA A 55 4.48 18.38 16.60
CA ALA A 55 3.65 17.45 15.81
C ALA A 55 3.49 17.92 14.36
N VAL A 56 3.39 19.24 14.14
CA VAL A 56 3.34 19.84 12.78
C VAL A 56 4.65 19.62 12.03
N SER A 57 5.81 19.87 12.68
CA SER A 57 7.10 19.66 12.02
C SER A 57 7.32 18.19 11.64
N ALA A 58 6.96 17.26 12.52
CA ALA A 58 7.03 15.84 12.24
C ALA A 58 6.11 15.45 11.06
N SER A 59 4.87 15.92 11.05
CA SER A 59 3.94 15.62 9.95
C SER A 59 4.37 16.20 8.60
N ILE A 60 5.00 17.37 8.58
CA ILE A 60 5.57 17.97 7.36
C ILE A 60 6.70 17.08 6.82
N ILE A 61 7.59 16.56 7.70
CA ILE A 61 8.66 15.63 7.28
C ILE A 61 8.05 14.43 6.54
N PHE A 62 7.07 13.76 7.15
CA PHE A 62 6.45 12.59 6.54
C PHE A 62 5.71 12.93 5.26
N THR A 63 4.96 14.02 5.22
CA THR A 63 4.21 14.43 4.03
C THR A 63 5.15 14.74 2.86
N CYS A 64 6.20 15.52 3.10
CA CYS A 64 7.22 15.83 2.08
C CYS A 64 7.91 14.55 1.60
N ALA A 65 8.23 13.62 2.51
CA ALA A 65 8.83 12.34 2.16
C ALA A 65 7.91 11.50 1.25
N ARG A 66 6.59 11.47 1.51
CA ARG A 66 5.61 10.76 0.67
C ARG A 66 5.39 11.41 -0.70
N ILE A 67 5.39 12.74 -0.77
CA ILE A 67 5.34 13.45 -2.06
C ILE A 67 6.60 13.14 -2.87
N PHE A 68 7.77 13.18 -2.23
CA PHE A 68 9.05 12.86 -2.85
C PHE A 68 9.08 11.42 -3.39
N ASP A 69 8.62 10.42 -2.60
CA ASP A 69 8.47 9.04 -3.05
C ASP A 69 7.55 8.92 -4.29
N ALA A 70 6.40 9.61 -4.28
CA ALA A 70 5.48 9.60 -5.42
C ALA A 70 6.12 10.13 -6.71
N LEU A 71 6.95 11.18 -6.61
CA LEU A 71 7.69 11.74 -7.74
C LEU A 71 8.86 10.88 -8.18
N LEU A 72 9.52 10.20 -7.24
CA LEU A 72 10.67 9.33 -7.52
C LEU A 72 10.27 8.03 -8.21
N ASN A 73 9.08 7.49 -7.98
CA ASN A 73 8.67 6.20 -8.53
C ASN A 73 8.81 6.13 -10.07
N PRO A 74 8.23 7.06 -10.87
CA PRO A 74 8.40 7.03 -12.33
C PRO A 74 9.85 7.31 -12.76
N VAL A 75 10.59 8.16 -12.04
CA VAL A 75 11.99 8.45 -12.30
C VAL A 75 12.85 7.19 -12.11
N MET A 76 12.65 6.49 -11.01
CA MET A 76 13.36 5.22 -10.73
C MET A 76 12.98 4.12 -11.72
N GLY A 77 11.71 4.05 -12.14
CA GLY A 77 11.28 3.16 -13.21
C GLY A 77 12.08 3.41 -14.50
N PHE A 78 12.16 4.68 -14.92
CA PHE A 78 12.94 5.07 -16.10
C PHE A 78 14.44 4.74 -15.96
N ILE A 79 15.03 5.05 -14.80
CA ILE A 79 16.45 4.77 -14.53
C ILE A 79 16.70 3.25 -14.59
N THR A 80 15.91 2.43 -13.89
CA THR A 80 16.10 0.98 -13.84
C THR A 80 15.91 0.33 -15.21
N ASP A 81 14.95 0.79 -16.00
CA ASP A 81 14.69 0.26 -17.33
C ASP A 81 15.81 0.57 -18.33
N ASN A 82 16.52 1.70 -18.19
CA ASN A 82 17.64 2.09 -19.04
C ASN A 82 19.02 1.68 -18.51
N PHE A 83 19.10 1.15 -17.28
CA PHE A 83 20.38 0.90 -16.61
C PHE A 83 21.24 -0.18 -17.29
N TYR A 84 20.63 -1.09 -18.08
CA TYR A 84 21.35 -2.09 -18.87
C TYR A 84 22.37 -1.48 -19.85
N LYS A 85 22.22 -0.21 -20.24
CA LYS A 85 23.18 0.52 -21.09
C LYS A 85 24.53 0.78 -20.40
N THR A 86 24.54 0.74 -19.06
CA THR A 86 25.74 1.01 -18.26
C THR A 86 26.62 -0.24 -18.09
N ARG A 87 27.90 -0.06 -17.78
CA ARG A 87 28.83 -1.17 -17.46
C ARG A 87 28.37 -1.95 -16.23
N LEU A 88 27.85 -1.25 -15.22
CA LEU A 88 27.36 -1.86 -13.97
C LEU A 88 26.07 -2.67 -14.22
N GLY A 89 25.14 -2.14 -15.03
CA GLY A 89 23.93 -2.86 -15.39
C GLY A 89 24.18 -4.13 -16.19
N LYS A 90 25.20 -4.13 -17.05
CA LYS A 90 25.63 -5.35 -17.78
C LYS A 90 26.27 -6.40 -16.88
N ARG A 91 26.96 -5.99 -15.80
CA ARG A 91 27.68 -6.91 -14.88
C ARG A 91 26.77 -7.47 -13.79
N PHE A 92 25.91 -6.65 -13.18
CA PHE A 92 25.13 -7.00 -11.99
C PHE A 92 23.63 -7.18 -12.28
N GLY A 93 23.19 -6.92 -13.49
CA GLY A 93 21.77 -6.84 -13.85
C GLY A 93 21.21 -5.42 -13.67
N ARG A 94 20.15 -5.10 -14.44
CA ARG A 94 19.58 -3.74 -14.44
C ARG A 94 18.82 -3.39 -13.16
N ARG A 95 18.14 -4.37 -12.54
CA ARG A 95 17.35 -4.23 -11.31
C ARG A 95 18.09 -4.80 -10.11
N ARG A 96 18.78 -5.92 -10.28
CA ARG A 96 19.54 -6.58 -9.21
C ARG A 96 20.67 -5.69 -8.67
N PHE A 97 21.23 -4.80 -9.49
CA PHE A 97 22.21 -3.80 -9.03
C PHE A 97 21.63 -2.89 -7.96
N PHE A 98 20.38 -2.39 -8.14
CA PHE A 98 19.74 -1.50 -7.19
C PHE A 98 19.34 -2.21 -5.90
N ILE A 99 18.99 -3.50 -5.98
CA ILE A 99 18.76 -4.33 -4.80
C ILE A 99 20.08 -4.50 -4.01
N LEU A 100 21.18 -4.78 -4.70
CA LEU A 100 22.50 -4.92 -4.09
C LEU A 100 22.96 -3.60 -3.44
N LEU A 101 22.76 -2.46 -4.10
CA LEU A 101 23.05 -1.14 -3.54
C LEU A 101 22.16 -0.81 -2.33
N GLY A 102 20.94 -1.30 -2.34
CA GLY A 102 19.98 -1.14 -1.25
C GLY A 102 20.44 -1.79 0.07
N ILE A 103 21.22 -2.90 0.02
CA ILE A 103 21.66 -3.62 1.22
C ILE A 103 22.47 -2.72 2.16
N PRO A 104 23.64 -2.16 1.75
CA PRO A 104 24.40 -1.28 2.63
C PRO A 104 23.68 0.03 2.92
N SER A 105 22.91 0.55 1.97
CA SER A 105 22.16 1.80 2.16
C SER A 105 21.14 1.69 3.28
N ILE A 106 20.38 0.59 3.33
CA ILE A 106 19.34 0.41 4.36
C ILE A 106 19.93 0.16 5.75
N LEU A 107 21.09 -0.51 5.82
CA LEU A 107 21.83 -0.72 7.08
C LEU A 107 22.25 0.59 7.75
N VAL A 108 22.49 1.63 6.96
CA VAL A 108 22.90 2.94 7.48
C VAL A 108 21.70 3.85 7.66
N VAL A 109 20.88 3.98 6.63
CA VAL A 109 19.82 4.99 6.59
C VAL A 109 18.67 4.67 7.55
N PHE A 110 18.26 3.42 7.67
CA PHE A 110 17.13 3.08 8.53
C PHE A 110 17.42 3.26 10.03
N PRO A 111 18.55 2.79 10.59
CA PRO A 111 18.92 3.12 11.97
C PRO A 111 19.13 4.62 12.22
N ALA A 112 19.65 5.33 11.22
CA ALA A 112 19.88 6.78 11.34
C ALA A 112 18.57 7.58 11.55
N MET A 113 17.41 7.09 11.07
CA MET A 113 16.12 7.72 11.35
C MET A 113 15.73 7.70 12.84
N TRP A 114 16.31 6.78 13.61
CA TRP A 114 15.99 6.56 15.03
C TRP A 114 17.03 7.16 15.98
N LEU A 115 17.97 7.97 15.50
CA LEU A 115 18.94 8.66 16.37
C LEU A 115 18.29 9.82 17.10
N PRO A 116 18.37 9.90 18.45
CA PRO A 116 17.81 11.00 19.21
C PRO A 116 18.70 12.26 19.17
N GLY A 117 18.13 13.40 19.55
CA GLY A 117 18.91 14.64 19.75
C GLY A 117 19.33 15.38 18.49
N MET A 118 18.85 14.96 17.31
CA MET A 118 19.13 15.61 16.05
C MET A 118 18.13 16.75 15.76
N GLY A 119 18.54 17.74 14.95
CA GLY A 119 17.68 18.87 14.57
C GLY A 119 16.66 18.50 13.48
N LEU A 120 15.67 19.37 13.29
CA LEU A 120 14.62 19.22 12.28
C LEU A 120 15.18 18.93 10.87
N THR A 121 16.22 19.65 10.48
CA THR A 121 16.86 19.52 9.16
C THR A 121 17.43 18.11 8.96
N TYR A 122 18.03 17.53 9.99
CA TYR A 122 18.53 16.15 9.92
C TYR A 122 17.41 15.16 9.66
N TYR A 123 16.32 15.23 10.46
CA TYR A 123 15.18 14.31 10.30
C TYR A 123 14.50 14.49 8.95
N PHE A 124 14.44 15.70 8.42
CA PHE A 124 13.92 15.95 7.08
C PHE A 124 14.74 15.24 6.00
N PHE A 125 16.05 15.45 5.98
CA PHE A 125 16.90 14.87 4.94
C PHE A 125 17.05 13.36 5.07
N ILE A 126 17.14 12.81 6.29
CA ILE A 126 17.27 11.36 6.50
C ILE A 126 16.00 10.62 6.06
N ASN A 127 14.80 11.20 6.27
CA ASN A 127 13.55 10.63 5.78
C ASN A 127 13.48 10.68 4.24
N LEU A 128 13.89 11.78 3.59
CA LEU A 128 13.98 11.83 2.13
C LEU A 128 14.96 10.78 1.58
N LEU A 129 16.11 10.62 2.23
CA LEU A 129 17.10 9.62 1.85
C LEU A 129 16.56 8.20 2.01
N TYR A 130 15.81 7.93 3.10
CA TYR A 130 15.13 6.66 3.29
C TYR A 130 14.12 6.38 2.16
N GLU A 131 13.26 7.33 1.81
CA GLU A 131 12.29 7.15 0.72
C GLU A 131 13.00 6.94 -0.63
N MET A 132 14.13 7.60 -0.88
CA MET A 132 14.93 7.37 -2.07
C MET A 132 15.47 5.93 -2.14
N VAL A 133 16.04 5.43 -1.05
CA VAL A 133 16.54 4.05 -0.97
C VAL A 133 15.39 3.05 -1.07
N PHE A 134 14.30 3.30 -0.36
CA PHE A 134 13.09 2.48 -0.38
C PHE A 134 12.51 2.36 -1.79
N THR A 135 12.30 3.49 -2.48
CA THR A 135 11.75 3.53 -3.84
C THR A 135 12.68 2.83 -4.84
N MET A 136 13.98 3.08 -4.75
CA MET A 136 15.00 2.46 -5.58
C MET A 136 14.91 0.92 -5.52
N VAL A 137 14.79 0.36 -4.33
CA VAL A 137 14.71 -1.09 -4.13
C VAL A 137 13.33 -1.63 -4.50
N ILE A 138 12.24 -0.99 -4.04
CA ILE A 138 10.88 -1.49 -4.26
C ILE A 138 10.50 -1.47 -5.74
N VAL A 139 10.81 -0.42 -6.48
CA VAL A 139 10.55 -0.34 -7.93
C VAL A 139 11.27 -1.46 -8.67
N SER A 140 12.54 -1.72 -8.30
CA SER A 140 13.32 -2.82 -8.85
C SER A 140 12.68 -4.18 -8.55
N CYS A 141 12.18 -4.40 -7.33
CA CYS A 141 11.59 -5.66 -6.90
C CYS A 141 10.19 -5.92 -7.49
N VAL A 142 9.33 -4.89 -7.56
CA VAL A 142 7.94 -5.06 -8.04
C VAL A 142 7.86 -5.62 -9.47
N SER A 143 8.86 -5.33 -10.28
CA SER A 143 8.91 -5.79 -11.67
C SER A 143 9.52 -7.19 -11.83
N LEU A 144 10.18 -7.76 -10.81
CA LEU A 144 10.83 -9.07 -10.88
C LEU A 144 9.89 -10.23 -11.29
N PRO A 145 8.64 -10.35 -10.80
CA PRO A 145 7.76 -11.46 -11.22
C PRO A 145 7.49 -11.49 -12.71
N ALA A 146 7.41 -10.33 -13.36
CA ALA A 146 7.20 -10.26 -14.82
C ALA A 146 8.45 -10.69 -15.60
N GLU A 147 9.64 -10.55 -14.99
CA GLU A 147 10.90 -11.00 -15.59
C GLU A 147 11.19 -12.48 -15.30
N MET A 148 10.86 -12.93 -14.08
CA MET A 148 11.12 -14.31 -13.66
C MET A 148 10.26 -15.33 -14.40
N THR A 149 9.02 -14.99 -14.76
CA THR A 149 8.10 -15.92 -15.42
C THR A 149 7.02 -15.23 -16.24
N GLN A 150 6.60 -15.89 -17.34
CA GLN A 150 5.42 -15.50 -18.11
C GLN A 150 4.17 -16.28 -17.67
N ASN A 151 4.33 -17.33 -16.87
CA ASN A 151 3.23 -18.17 -16.42
C ASN A 151 2.40 -17.44 -15.36
N ALA A 152 1.11 -17.27 -15.58
CA ALA A 152 0.20 -16.59 -14.67
C ALA A 152 0.12 -17.28 -13.28
N THR A 153 0.16 -18.63 -13.24
CA THR A 153 0.14 -19.39 -11.99
C THR A 153 1.38 -19.13 -11.15
N ASP A 154 2.56 -19.06 -11.76
CA ASP A 154 3.80 -18.80 -11.03
C ASP A 154 3.91 -17.33 -10.59
N LYS A 155 3.39 -16.37 -11.39
CA LYS A 155 3.22 -14.97 -10.95
C LYS A 155 2.31 -14.88 -9.72
N ALA A 156 1.20 -15.61 -9.73
CA ALA A 156 0.28 -15.66 -8.60
C ALA A 156 0.94 -16.25 -7.33
N LYS A 157 1.75 -17.33 -7.46
CA LYS A 157 2.52 -17.89 -6.32
C LYS A 157 3.53 -16.91 -5.75
N LEU A 158 4.28 -16.20 -6.60
CA LEU A 158 5.23 -15.16 -6.19
C LEU A 158 4.52 -14.03 -5.43
N THR A 159 3.44 -13.50 -6.00
CA THR A 159 2.66 -12.41 -5.39
C THR A 159 1.96 -12.85 -4.10
N GLY A 160 1.39 -14.06 -4.07
CA GLY A 160 0.79 -14.65 -2.87
C GLY A 160 1.81 -14.86 -1.76
N GLY A 161 2.99 -15.41 -2.08
CA GLY A 161 4.10 -15.57 -1.14
C GLY A 161 4.55 -14.23 -0.56
N LYS A 162 4.67 -13.20 -1.40
CA LYS A 162 4.97 -11.83 -0.96
C LYS A 162 3.93 -11.31 0.05
N GLN A 163 2.66 -11.54 -0.21
CA GLN A 163 1.58 -11.07 0.67
C GLN A 163 1.60 -11.77 2.04
N MET A 164 1.84 -13.08 2.05
CA MET A 164 2.01 -13.85 3.31
C MET A 164 3.23 -13.36 4.11
N CYS A 165 4.36 -13.17 3.44
CA CYS A 165 5.56 -12.61 4.08
C CYS A 165 5.31 -11.18 4.61
N GLY A 166 4.43 -10.42 3.98
CA GLY A 166 4.00 -9.11 4.45
C GLY A 166 3.37 -9.14 5.83
N VAL A 167 2.48 -10.09 6.10
CA VAL A 167 1.88 -10.26 7.42
C VAL A 167 2.94 -10.68 8.45
N ILE A 168 3.80 -11.65 8.10
CA ILE A 168 4.88 -12.11 8.99
C ILE A 168 5.83 -10.95 9.34
N SER A 169 6.29 -10.20 8.35
CA SER A 169 7.23 -9.09 8.55
C SER A 169 6.60 -7.95 9.36
N SER A 170 5.32 -7.64 9.14
CA SER A 170 4.59 -6.65 9.93
C SER A 170 4.38 -7.08 11.38
N THR A 171 4.13 -8.37 11.61
CA THR A 171 4.02 -8.94 12.97
C THR A 171 5.36 -8.83 13.70
N VAL A 172 6.45 -9.26 13.06
CA VAL A 172 7.79 -9.15 13.65
C VAL A 172 8.15 -7.69 13.94
N ALA A 173 7.90 -6.79 13.00
CA ALA A 173 8.13 -5.35 13.15
C ALA A 173 7.36 -4.74 14.35
N ALA A 174 6.14 -5.22 14.60
CA ALA A 174 5.32 -4.73 15.70
C ALA A 174 5.81 -5.21 17.08
N PHE A 175 6.39 -6.41 17.17
CA PHE A 175 6.88 -6.96 18.44
C PHE A 175 8.27 -6.45 18.85
N ILE A 176 9.14 -6.10 17.91
CA ILE A 176 10.53 -5.67 18.20
C ILE A 176 10.58 -4.47 19.19
N PRO A 177 9.80 -3.38 19.01
CA PRO A 177 9.80 -2.29 19.97
C PRO A 177 9.47 -2.74 21.40
N GLY A 178 8.47 -3.63 21.56
CA GLY A 178 8.08 -4.17 22.86
C GLY A 178 9.20 -4.92 23.57
N LEU A 179 10.00 -5.70 22.83
CA LEU A 179 11.19 -6.35 23.37
C LEU A 179 12.28 -5.35 23.76
N MET A 180 12.49 -4.31 22.94
CA MET A 180 13.48 -3.27 23.22
C MET A 180 13.09 -2.42 24.42
N PHE A 181 11.81 -2.08 24.57
CA PHE A 181 11.30 -1.40 25.76
C PHE A 181 11.46 -2.24 27.05
N GLN A 182 11.36 -3.55 26.93
CA GLN A 182 11.59 -4.43 28.06
C GLN A 182 13.08 -4.48 28.46
N LEU A 183 14.01 -4.42 27.51
CA LEU A 183 15.45 -4.54 27.76
C LEU A 183 16.08 -3.21 28.17
N TYR A 184 15.71 -2.10 27.56
CA TYR A 184 16.35 -0.80 27.73
C TYR A 184 15.51 0.22 28.51
N GLY A 185 14.25 -0.09 28.80
CA GLY A 185 13.30 0.85 29.41
C GLY A 185 12.56 1.70 28.37
N GLN A 186 11.39 2.21 28.78
CA GLN A 186 10.46 2.91 27.86
C GLN A 186 10.84 4.39 27.66
N GLU A 187 11.48 5.00 28.67
CA GLU A 187 11.91 6.40 28.63
C GLU A 187 13.28 6.57 27.95
N ASN A 188 13.93 5.47 27.60
CA ASN A 188 15.26 5.49 27.04
C ASN A 188 15.18 5.45 25.50
N ALA A 189 15.65 6.52 24.87
CA ALA A 189 15.74 6.60 23.40
C ALA A 189 16.57 5.46 22.77
N THR A 190 17.46 4.83 23.56
CA THR A 190 18.25 3.65 23.12
C THR A 190 17.34 2.50 22.66
N ALA A 191 16.15 2.32 23.26
CA ALA A 191 15.21 1.29 22.85
C ALA A 191 14.75 1.50 21.39
N PHE A 192 14.50 2.74 21.00
CA PHE A 192 14.13 3.09 19.62
C PHE A 192 15.30 2.92 18.66
N VAL A 193 16.52 3.34 19.04
CA VAL A 193 17.73 3.16 18.23
C VAL A 193 17.98 1.68 17.98
N MET A 194 17.91 0.83 19.01
CA MET A 194 18.10 -0.62 18.88
C MET A 194 17.01 -1.28 18.05
N THR A 195 15.78 -0.80 18.17
CA THR A 195 14.69 -1.20 17.27
C THR A 195 15.05 -0.93 15.80
N GLY A 196 15.53 0.28 15.51
CA GLY A 196 15.98 0.67 14.18
C GLY A 196 17.15 -0.18 13.66
N VAL A 197 18.15 -0.43 14.51
CA VAL A 197 19.33 -1.25 14.16
C VAL A 197 18.90 -2.70 13.86
N ILE A 198 18.18 -3.35 14.78
CA ILE A 198 17.78 -4.75 14.63
C ILE A 198 16.91 -4.92 13.38
N TYR A 199 15.91 -4.04 13.20
CA TYR A 199 15.05 -4.13 12.04
C TYR A 199 15.79 -3.77 10.73
N GLY A 200 16.73 -2.83 10.77
CA GLY A 200 17.64 -2.51 9.65
C GLY A 200 18.46 -3.71 9.20
N ILE A 201 19.02 -4.46 10.15
CA ILE A 201 19.77 -5.71 9.88
C ILE A 201 18.84 -6.75 9.25
N MET A 202 17.63 -6.93 9.77
CA MET A 202 16.65 -7.87 9.21
C MET A 202 16.27 -7.52 7.77
N MET A 203 16.05 -6.23 7.47
CA MET A 203 15.80 -5.76 6.10
C MET A 203 16.99 -6.04 5.18
N ALA A 204 18.21 -5.76 5.62
CA ALA A 204 19.41 -6.02 4.83
C ALA A 204 19.58 -7.51 4.54
N LEU A 205 19.39 -8.38 5.54
CA LEU A 205 19.41 -9.83 5.37
C LEU A 205 18.32 -10.29 4.40
N SER A 206 17.13 -9.73 4.50
CA SER A 206 16.04 -10.05 3.55
C SER A 206 16.39 -9.66 2.12
N LEU A 207 17.03 -8.50 1.91
CA LEU A 207 17.48 -8.06 0.58
C LEU A 207 18.60 -8.95 0.02
N ILE A 208 19.48 -9.49 0.87
CA ILE A 208 20.48 -10.50 0.45
C ILE A 208 19.75 -11.74 -0.07
N VAL A 209 18.72 -12.22 0.63
CA VAL A 209 17.90 -13.37 0.21
C VAL A 209 17.19 -13.07 -1.11
N VAL A 210 16.60 -11.87 -1.26
CA VAL A 210 16.02 -11.43 -2.54
C VAL A 210 17.07 -11.50 -3.64
N TRP A 211 18.24 -10.88 -3.44
CA TRP A 211 19.30 -10.83 -4.44
C TRP A 211 19.83 -12.21 -4.83
N MET A 212 19.96 -13.14 -3.89
CA MET A 212 20.49 -14.49 -4.13
C MET A 212 19.48 -15.41 -4.81
N TRP A 213 18.18 -15.29 -4.49
CA TRP A 213 17.16 -16.27 -4.88
C TRP A 213 16.20 -15.78 -5.96
N THR A 214 16.37 -14.55 -6.45
CA THR A 214 15.65 -14.05 -7.62
C THR A 214 16.60 -13.89 -8.81
N PHE A 215 16.04 -13.82 -10.01
CA PHE A 215 16.80 -13.64 -11.25
C PHE A 215 16.05 -12.70 -12.20
N GLU A 216 16.78 -12.08 -13.10
CA GLU A 216 16.26 -11.27 -14.22
C GLU A 216 16.35 -12.06 -15.52
N LYS A 217 15.60 -11.62 -16.53
CA LYS A 217 15.77 -12.07 -17.90
C LYS A 217 17.15 -11.67 -18.43
N ASP A 218 17.66 -12.51 -19.32
CA ASP A 218 18.93 -12.21 -19.98
C ASP A 218 18.79 -10.90 -20.80
N PRO A 219 19.78 -10.00 -20.78
CA PRO A 219 19.73 -8.75 -21.54
C PRO A 219 19.45 -8.94 -23.04
N SER A 220 19.82 -10.10 -23.60
CA SER A 220 19.55 -10.47 -25.00
C SER A 220 18.08 -10.75 -25.31
N GLU A 221 17.27 -11.11 -24.30
CA GLU A 221 15.86 -11.41 -24.43
C GLU A 221 14.95 -10.18 -24.17
N VAL A 222 15.55 -9.09 -23.76
CA VAL A 222 14.81 -7.86 -23.48
C VAL A 222 14.65 -7.09 -24.80
N HIS A 223 13.47 -7.17 -25.41
CA HIS A 223 13.12 -6.24 -26.49
C HIS A 223 13.13 -4.82 -25.95
N VAL A 224 14.17 -4.10 -26.31
CA VAL A 224 14.33 -2.69 -25.95
C VAL A 224 13.34 -1.89 -26.79
N PHE A 225 12.16 -1.65 -26.24
CA PHE A 225 11.40 -0.51 -26.71
C PHE A 225 12.21 0.72 -26.30
N ALA A 226 12.87 1.35 -27.26
CA ALA A 226 13.58 2.60 -27.04
C ALA A 226 12.54 3.68 -26.68
N ASN A 227 12.10 3.69 -25.42
CA ASN A 227 11.35 4.81 -24.89
C ASN A 227 12.33 5.97 -24.76
N THR A 228 12.43 6.74 -25.82
CA THR A 228 13.15 8.02 -25.88
C THR A 228 12.32 9.15 -25.23
N SER A 229 11.26 8.80 -24.51
CA SER A 229 10.37 9.77 -23.87
C SER A 229 11.13 10.59 -22.83
N SER A 230 11.05 11.90 -22.96
CA SER A 230 11.57 12.84 -21.96
C SER A 230 10.84 12.65 -20.62
N LEU A 231 11.49 12.92 -19.48
CA LEU A 231 10.84 12.94 -18.16
C LEU A 231 9.58 13.81 -18.16
N LYS A 232 9.60 14.96 -18.87
CA LYS A 232 8.43 15.83 -19.05
C LYS A 232 7.26 15.11 -19.72
N GLU A 233 7.54 14.32 -20.76
CA GLU A 233 6.51 13.55 -21.48
C GLU A 233 5.93 12.45 -20.58
N ILE A 234 6.77 11.81 -19.74
CA ILE A 234 6.32 10.83 -18.76
C ILE A 234 5.34 11.47 -17.77
N PHE A 235 5.68 12.64 -17.18
CA PHE A 235 4.78 13.35 -16.26
C PHE A 235 3.48 13.81 -16.92
N LEU A 236 3.55 14.31 -18.15
CA LEU A 236 2.35 14.70 -18.92
C LEU A 236 1.47 13.49 -19.23
N SER A 237 2.06 12.36 -19.59
CA SER A 237 1.32 11.12 -19.83
C SER A 237 0.62 10.63 -18.56
N ILE A 238 1.27 10.72 -17.39
CA ILE A 238 0.65 10.37 -16.10
C ILE A 238 -0.57 11.25 -15.85
N LEU A 239 -0.46 12.57 -16.01
CA LEU A 239 -1.58 13.50 -15.81
C LEU A 239 -2.74 13.21 -16.79
N SER A 240 -2.43 12.94 -18.05
CA SER A 240 -3.42 12.54 -19.05
C SER A 240 -4.12 11.24 -18.66
N ASN A 241 -3.35 10.23 -18.24
CA ASN A 241 -3.86 8.93 -17.80
C ASN A 241 -4.77 9.07 -16.58
N ILE A 242 -4.42 9.90 -15.60
CA ILE A 242 -5.27 10.21 -14.44
C ILE A 242 -6.60 10.79 -14.92
N LYS A 243 -6.56 11.82 -15.77
CA LYS A 243 -7.76 12.48 -16.29
C LYS A 243 -8.67 11.52 -17.07
N GLN A 244 -8.10 10.66 -17.90
CA GLN A 244 -8.85 9.65 -18.66
C GLN A 244 -9.46 8.58 -17.75
N SER A 245 -8.68 8.02 -16.82
CA SER A 245 -9.14 6.95 -15.92
C SER A 245 -10.25 7.44 -14.99
N LEU A 246 -10.17 8.68 -14.48
CA LEU A 246 -11.18 9.26 -13.61
C LEU A 246 -12.51 9.59 -14.34
N LYS A 247 -12.56 9.55 -15.66
CA LYS A 247 -13.83 9.65 -16.39
C LYS A 247 -14.69 8.41 -16.19
N LEU A 248 -14.09 7.24 -15.96
CA LEU A 248 -14.81 6.00 -15.70
C LEU A 248 -15.46 6.04 -14.30
N LYS A 249 -16.79 5.94 -14.22
CA LYS A 249 -17.55 6.05 -12.96
C LYS A 249 -17.09 5.02 -11.92
N ALA A 250 -16.99 3.74 -12.31
CA ALA A 250 -16.54 2.68 -11.41
C ALA A 250 -15.14 2.97 -10.85
N TYR A 251 -14.22 3.49 -11.66
CA TYR A 251 -12.87 3.79 -11.22
C TYR A 251 -12.80 5.01 -10.29
N ARG A 252 -13.59 6.07 -10.53
CA ARG A 252 -13.69 7.19 -9.58
C ARG A 252 -14.15 6.71 -8.20
N LEU A 253 -15.18 5.88 -8.15
CA LEU A 253 -15.69 5.32 -6.89
C LEU A 253 -14.65 4.41 -6.22
N HIS A 254 -13.93 3.60 -7.02
CA HIS A 254 -12.81 2.80 -6.55
C HIS A 254 -11.70 3.67 -5.94
N CYS A 255 -11.29 4.76 -6.59
CA CYS A 255 -10.26 5.68 -6.07
C CYS A 255 -10.69 6.34 -4.75
N ILE A 256 -11.98 6.65 -4.57
CA ILE A 256 -12.49 7.17 -3.29
C ILE A 256 -12.40 6.09 -2.21
N ILE A 257 -12.84 4.86 -2.48
CA ILE A 257 -12.74 3.72 -1.55
C ILE A 257 -11.29 3.48 -1.15
N LEU A 258 -10.38 3.46 -2.14
CA LEU A 258 -8.95 3.30 -1.93
C LEU A 258 -8.36 4.42 -1.05
N ALA A 259 -8.60 5.69 -1.41
CA ALA A 259 -8.04 6.83 -0.70
C ALA A 259 -8.53 6.88 0.75
N MET A 260 -9.83 6.72 0.98
CA MET A 260 -10.43 6.71 2.33
C MET A 260 -9.94 5.52 3.15
N GLY A 261 -9.81 4.34 2.53
CA GLY A 261 -9.24 3.15 3.16
C GLY A 261 -7.78 3.34 3.55
N CYS A 262 -6.95 3.91 2.67
CA CYS A 262 -5.54 4.20 2.93
C CYS A 262 -5.36 5.24 4.04
N ILE A 263 -6.13 6.34 4.02
CA ILE A 263 -6.10 7.35 5.08
C ILE A 263 -6.45 6.71 6.42
N TYR A 264 -7.56 5.97 6.49
CA TYR A 264 -7.98 5.28 7.70
C TYR A 264 -6.90 4.32 8.22
N LYS A 265 -6.38 3.45 7.34
CA LYS A 265 -5.38 2.43 7.71
C LYS A 265 -4.15 3.04 8.39
N ASN A 266 -3.61 4.07 7.80
CA ASN A 266 -2.40 4.71 8.30
C ASN A 266 -2.67 5.55 9.56
N LEU A 267 -3.80 6.30 9.56
CA LEU A 267 -4.25 7.07 10.72
C LEU A 267 -4.47 6.17 11.94
N ALA A 268 -5.18 5.04 11.78
CA ALA A 268 -5.41 4.10 12.87
C ALA A 268 -4.09 3.55 13.46
N THR A 269 -3.07 3.33 12.63
CA THR A 269 -1.77 2.86 13.12
C THR A 269 -0.96 3.99 13.75
N GLY A 270 -0.93 5.18 13.13
CA GLY A 270 -0.13 6.31 13.57
C GLY A 270 -0.63 6.95 14.87
N ILE A 271 -1.95 7.03 15.06
CA ILE A 271 -2.52 7.59 16.30
C ILE A 271 -2.59 6.59 17.46
N PHE A 272 -2.53 5.28 17.17
CA PHE A 272 -2.73 4.23 18.16
C PHE A 272 -1.78 4.37 19.36
N THR A 273 -0.50 4.59 19.12
CA THR A 273 0.50 4.74 20.19
C THR A 273 0.21 5.97 21.04
N TYR A 274 -0.16 7.10 20.45
CA TYR A 274 -0.56 8.29 21.20
C TYR A 274 -1.81 8.04 22.05
N PHE A 275 -2.82 7.37 21.49
CA PHE A 275 -4.04 7.03 22.21
C PHE A 275 -3.76 6.13 23.41
N VAL A 276 -2.98 5.06 23.22
CA VAL A 276 -2.68 4.09 24.29
C VAL A 276 -1.82 4.71 25.39
N VAL A 277 -0.80 5.49 25.02
CA VAL A 277 0.16 6.03 25.99
C VAL A 277 -0.36 7.30 26.67
N SER A 278 -0.94 8.25 25.91
CA SER A 278 -1.29 9.56 26.44
C SER A 278 -2.75 9.70 26.88
N VAL A 279 -3.66 8.78 26.46
CA VAL A 279 -5.08 8.81 26.88
C VAL A 279 -5.39 7.69 27.86
N LEU A 280 -4.93 6.47 27.59
CA LEU A 280 -5.20 5.32 28.46
C LEU A 280 -4.13 5.13 29.53
N PHE A 281 -3.01 5.85 29.48
CA PHE A 281 -1.86 5.74 30.40
C PHE A 281 -1.27 4.32 30.48
N ILE A 282 -1.43 3.55 29.38
CA ILE A 282 -0.86 2.22 29.23
C ILE A 282 0.58 2.35 28.74
N SER A 283 1.45 1.45 29.20
CA SER A 283 2.87 1.48 28.88
C SER A 283 3.15 1.28 27.37
N GLN A 284 4.24 1.91 26.87
CA GLN A 284 4.68 1.73 25.46
C GLN A 284 4.98 0.27 25.15
N LYS A 285 5.49 -0.49 26.14
CA LYS A 285 5.72 -1.93 26.02
C LYS A 285 4.41 -2.67 25.73
N GLU A 286 3.37 -2.42 26.51
CA GLU A 286 2.06 -3.07 26.32
C GLU A 286 1.42 -2.64 25.00
N ALA A 287 1.53 -1.37 24.62
CA ALA A 287 1.08 -0.89 23.30
C ALA A 287 1.72 -1.67 22.15
N ALA A 288 3.04 -1.92 22.22
CA ALA A 288 3.75 -2.71 21.21
C ALA A 288 3.30 -4.17 21.16
N TRP A 289 3.07 -4.81 22.34
CA TRP A 289 2.54 -6.17 22.38
C TRP A 289 1.13 -6.27 21.79
N VAL A 290 0.25 -5.32 22.14
CA VAL A 290 -1.10 -5.26 21.54
C VAL A 290 -1.03 -5.10 20.03
N LEU A 291 -0.18 -4.20 19.50
CA LEU A 291 0.03 -4.07 18.05
C LEU A 291 0.52 -5.37 17.42
N GLY A 292 1.45 -6.09 18.06
CA GLY A 292 1.93 -7.38 17.59
C GLY A 292 0.80 -8.42 17.48
N ILE A 293 -0.04 -8.53 18.51
CA ILE A 293 -1.21 -9.44 18.53
C ILE A 293 -2.19 -9.08 17.40
N THR A 294 -2.47 -7.78 17.20
CA THR A 294 -3.38 -7.33 16.13
C THR A 294 -2.86 -7.68 14.74
N GLN A 295 -1.55 -7.62 14.50
CA GLN A 295 -0.97 -8.01 13.21
C GLN A 295 -1.11 -9.53 12.97
N MET A 296 -0.95 -10.37 13.99
CA MET A 296 -1.18 -11.82 13.85
C MET A 296 -2.63 -12.14 13.50
N THR A 297 -3.58 -11.50 14.18
CA THR A 297 -5.02 -11.73 13.94
C THR A 297 -5.49 -11.17 12.59
N SER A 298 -4.81 -10.17 12.06
CA SER A 298 -5.09 -9.60 10.73
C SER A 298 -4.99 -10.62 9.60
N PHE A 299 -4.19 -11.70 9.76
CA PHE A 299 -4.12 -12.77 8.77
C PHE A 299 -5.43 -13.55 8.63
N ALA A 300 -6.05 -13.91 9.74
CA ALA A 300 -7.35 -14.60 9.74
C ALA A 300 -8.45 -13.69 9.15
N ALA A 301 -8.42 -12.40 9.51
CA ALA A 301 -9.34 -11.41 8.97
C ALA A 301 -9.18 -11.21 7.45
N LEU A 302 -7.95 -11.26 6.93
CA LEU A 302 -7.66 -11.22 5.50
C LEU A 302 -8.29 -12.42 4.76
N LEU A 303 -8.12 -13.64 5.29
CA LEU A 303 -8.72 -14.84 4.69
C LEU A 303 -10.26 -14.76 4.66
N LEU A 304 -10.86 -14.29 5.75
CA LEU A 304 -12.30 -14.01 5.81
C LEU A 304 -12.72 -12.95 4.78
N CYS A 305 -11.93 -11.88 4.63
CA CYS A 305 -12.19 -10.83 3.64
C CYS A 305 -12.18 -11.39 2.21
N ILE A 306 -11.20 -12.22 1.86
CA ILE A 306 -11.11 -12.88 0.54
C ILE A 306 -12.38 -13.71 0.29
N PHE A 307 -12.77 -14.54 1.26
CA PHE A 307 -13.97 -15.36 1.16
C PHE A 307 -15.23 -14.51 0.93
N LEU A 308 -15.41 -13.41 1.71
CA LEU A 308 -16.54 -12.52 1.58
C LEU A 308 -16.55 -11.75 0.26
N CYS A 309 -15.38 -11.31 -0.24
CA CYS A 309 -15.24 -10.67 -1.54
C CYS A 309 -15.68 -11.59 -2.69
N LEU A 310 -15.32 -12.86 -2.63
CA LEU A 310 -15.70 -13.86 -3.63
C LEU A 310 -17.22 -14.18 -3.58
N ARG A 311 -17.83 -14.11 -2.39
CA ARG A 311 -19.23 -14.46 -2.19
C ARG A 311 -20.18 -13.28 -2.44
N TYR A 312 -19.87 -12.09 -1.91
CA TYR A 312 -20.76 -10.93 -1.89
C TYR A 312 -20.29 -9.77 -2.79
N GLY A 313 -19.06 -9.85 -3.30
CA GLY A 313 -18.43 -8.77 -4.04
C GLY A 313 -17.73 -7.74 -3.12
N ALA A 314 -16.76 -7.05 -3.66
CA ALA A 314 -15.91 -6.13 -2.93
C ALA A 314 -16.65 -4.94 -2.30
N PRO A 315 -17.62 -4.25 -2.97
CA PRO A 315 -18.31 -3.11 -2.36
C PRO A 315 -19.16 -3.49 -1.14
N LYS A 316 -19.84 -4.65 -1.15
CA LYS A 316 -20.59 -5.13 0.01
C LYS A 316 -19.64 -5.53 1.15
N THR A 317 -18.53 -6.19 0.82
CA THR A 317 -17.52 -6.59 1.80
C THR A 317 -16.89 -5.37 2.47
N PHE A 318 -16.62 -4.29 1.73
CA PHE A 318 -16.13 -3.03 2.30
C PHE A 318 -17.06 -2.49 3.39
N ARG A 319 -18.39 -2.52 3.15
CA ARG A 319 -19.37 -2.08 4.14
C ARG A 319 -19.37 -2.95 5.39
N ILE A 320 -19.25 -4.28 5.24
CA ILE A 320 -19.17 -5.19 6.39
C ILE A 320 -17.94 -4.86 7.24
N PHE A 321 -16.75 -4.73 6.61
CA PHE A 321 -15.54 -4.42 7.34
C PHE A 321 -15.53 -3.01 7.93
N THR A 322 -16.20 -2.04 7.31
CA THR A 322 -16.43 -0.71 7.90
C THR A 322 -17.24 -0.80 9.19
N CYS A 323 -18.30 -1.63 9.24
CA CYS A 323 -19.04 -1.86 10.50
C CYS A 323 -18.15 -2.46 11.59
N VAL A 324 -17.26 -3.40 11.23
CA VAL A 324 -16.31 -4.00 12.19
C VAL A 324 -15.36 -2.94 12.74
N VAL A 325 -14.87 -2.03 11.89
CA VAL A 325 -14.03 -0.90 12.34
C VAL A 325 -14.80 0.02 13.28
N VAL A 326 -16.03 0.39 12.93
CA VAL A 326 -16.86 1.27 13.78
C VAL A 326 -17.09 0.64 15.15
N LEU A 327 -17.31 -0.68 15.21
CA LEU A 327 -17.42 -1.41 16.48
C LEU A 327 -16.10 -1.32 17.29
N GLY A 328 -14.94 -1.47 16.65
CA GLY A 328 -13.63 -1.28 17.29
C GLY A 328 -13.42 0.15 17.80
N CYS A 329 -13.81 1.16 17.00
CA CYS A 329 -13.77 2.57 17.43
C CYS A 329 -14.69 2.85 18.63
N ALA A 330 -15.87 2.25 18.67
CA ALA A 330 -16.76 2.32 19.84
C ALA A 330 -16.09 1.69 21.08
N GLY A 331 -15.38 0.56 20.89
CA GLY A 331 -14.56 -0.04 21.96
C GLY A 331 -13.49 0.92 22.49
N PHE A 332 -12.74 1.61 21.62
CA PHE A 332 -11.75 2.61 22.03
C PHE A 332 -12.37 3.78 22.80
N TYR A 333 -13.54 4.25 22.38
CA TYR A 333 -14.29 5.26 23.12
C TYR A 333 -14.70 4.78 24.52
N MET A 334 -15.23 3.54 24.63
CA MET A 334 -15.57 2.97 25.94
C MET A 334 -14.36 2.85 26.86
N LEU A 335 -13.19 2.47 26.33
CA LEU A 335 -11.95 2.36 27.11
C LEU A 335 -11.51 3.70 27.71
N SER A 336 -11.72 4.81 27.00
CA SER A 336 -11.39 6.15 27.53
C SER A 336 -12.24 6.55 28.76
N THR A 337 -13.36 5.88 28.99
CA THR A 337 -14.21 6.07 30.19
C THR A 337 -13.90 5.09 31.33
N MET A 338 -13.03 4.09 31.08
CA MET A 338 -12.70 3.01 32.01
C MET A 338 -11.25 3.09 32.53
N ILE A 339 -10.64 4.26 32.49
CA ILE A 339 -9.24 4.49 32.92
C ILE A 339 -9.09 4.07 34.40
N GLY A 340 -8.01 3.31 34.70
CA GLY A 340 -7.76 2.78 36.02
C GLY A 340 -8.39 1.41 36.34
N SER A 341 -9.06 0.79 35.35
CA SER A 341 -9.56 -0.59 35.51
C SER A 341 -8.42 -1.60 35.39
N ASP A 342 -8.40 -2.62 36.24
CA ASP A 342 -7.44 -3.75 36.18
C ASP A 342 -7.51 -4.54 34.86
N TYR A 343 -8.64 -4.47 34.14
CA TYR A 343 -8.87 -5.18 32.88
C TYR A 343 -8.57 -4.31 31.65
N LEU A 344 -8.09 -3.06 31.81
CA LEU A 344 -7.97 -2.08 30.74
C LEU A 344 -7.12 -2.61 29.57
N THR A 345 -5.96 -3.22 29.84
CA THR A 345 -5.06 -3.77 28.81
C THR A 345 -5.70 -4.93 28.05
N ILE A 346 -6.46 -5.80 28.72
CA ILE A 346 -7.16 -6.91 28.07
C ILE A 346 -8.27 -6.38 27.17
N LEU A 347 -9.06 -5.45 27.65
CA LEU A 347 -10.15 -4.82 26.88
C LEU A 347 -9.58 -4.02 25.69
N LEU A 348 -8.43 -3.35 25.87
CA LEU A 348 -7.71 -2.70 24.77
C LEU A 348 -7.31 -3.72 23.70
N CYS A 349 -6.77 -4.88 24.10
CA CYS A 349 -6.39 -5.93 23.18
C CYS A 349 -7.61 -6.40 22.36
N ILE A 350 -8.76 -6.61 22.99
CA ILE A 350 -10.00 -7.02 22.30
C ILE A 350 -10.47 -5.94 21.31
N ALA A 351 -10.56 -4.68 21.75
CA ALA A 351 -11.00 -3.57 20.90
C ALA A 351 -10.04 -3.36 19.73
N ALA A 352 -8.73 -3.46 19.97
CA ALA A 352 -7.70 -3.32 18.96
C ALA A 352 -7.77 -4.50 17.93
N VAL A 353 -7.93 -5.73 18.39
CA VAL A 353 -8.10 -6.90 17.50
C VAL A 353 -9.31 -6.71 16.58
N ILE A 354 -10.44 -6.25 17.11
CA ILE A 354 -11.66 -5.98 16.30
C ILE A 354 -11.37 -4.88 15.27
N SER A 355 -10.81 -3.75 15.70
CA SER A 355 -10.53 -2.60 14.81
C SER A 355 -9.53 -2.97 13.71
N PHE A 356 -8.43 -3.63 14.05
CA PHE A 356 -7.38 -4.01 13.09
C PHE A 356 -7.79 -5.20 12.21
N ALA A 357 -8.68 -6.09 12.66
CA ALA A 357 -9.32 -7.07 11.78
C ALA A 357 -10.18 -6.36 10.71
N GLY A 358 -10.94 -5.36 11.11
CA GLY A 358 -11.67 -4.49 10.18
C GLY A 358 -10.72 -3.80 9.19
N ARG A 359 -9.62 -3.25 9.68
CA ARG A 359 -8.57 -2.61 8.89
C ARG A 359 -7.98 -3.54 7.81
N ALA A 360 -7.70 -4.80 8.16
CA ALA A 360 -7.13 -5.76 7.21
C ALA A 360 -8.03 -5.97 5.98
N GLY A 361 -9.34 -6.01 6.18
CA GLY A 361 -10.31 -6.07 5.08
C GLY A 361 -10.33 -4.79 4.25
N ILE A 362 -10.38 -3.62 4.89
CA ILE A 362 -10.38 -2.32 4.21
C ILE A 362 -9.13 -2.13 3.33
N ASP A 363 -7.97 -2.59 3.78
CA ASP A 363 -6.72 -2.51 3.03
C ASP A 363 -6.69 -3.43 1.80
N TYR A 364 -7.29 -4.63 1.90
CA TYR A 364 -7.26 -5.62 0.83
C TYR A 364 -8.27 -5.35 -0.29
N ILE A 365 -9.45 -4.84 0.03
CA ILE A 365 -10.57 -4.71 -0.91
C ILE A 365 -10.21 -3.90 -2.16
N PRO A 366 -9.52 -2.73 -2.10
CA PRO A 366 -9.11 -2.00 -3.29
C PRO A 366 -8.13 -2.81 -4.17
N VAL A 367 -7.24 -3.59 -3.56
CA VAL A 367 -6.31 -4.46 -4.29
C VAL A 367 -7.07 -5.54 -5.07
N PHE A 368 -8.09 -6.13 -4.43
CA PHE A 368 -8.97 -7.11 -5.07
C PHE A 368 -9.81 -6.51 -6.22
N GLN A 369 -10.25 -5.26 -6.08
CA GLN A 369 -11.08 -4.58 -7.09
C GLN A 369 -10.30 -4.11 -8.33
N LEU A 370 -9.01 -3.82 -8.20
CA LEU A 370 -8.23 -3.16 -9.24
C LEU A 370 -8.24 -3.86 -10.60
N PRO A 371 -8.10 -5.21 -10.70
CA PRO A 371 -8.19 -5.91 -11.97
C PRO A 371 -9.54 -5.74 -12.70
N PHE A 372 -10.63 -5.66 -11.94
CA PHE A 372 -11.97 -5.47 -12.52
C PHE A 372 -12.15 -4.09 -13.17
N MET A 373 -11.39 -3.09 -12.71
CA MET A 373 -11.42 -1.74 -13.33
C MET A 373 -10.86 -1.77 -14.75
N ALA A 374 -9.83 -2.58 -15.00
CA ALA A 374 -9.28 -2.76 -16.34
C ALA A 374 -10.27 -3.47 -17.28
N ASP A 375 -11.04 -4.44 -16.77
CA ASP A 375 -12.07 -5.14 -17.56
C ASP A 375 -13.25 -4.21 -17.92
N ILE A 376 -13.64 -3.30 -16.99
CA ILE A 376 -14.68 -2.29 -17.25
C ILE A 376 -14.19 -1.21 -18.22
N ASP A 377 -12.90 -0.86 -18.18
CA ASP A 377 -12.32 0.11 -19.12
C ASP A 377 -12.23 -0.47 -20.55
N GLU A 378 -11.98 -1.77 -20.66
CA GLU A 378 -11.87 -2.46 -21.92
C GLU A 378 -13.14 -2.36 -22.78
N ILE A 379 -14.33 -2.35 -22.14
CA ILE A 379 -15.60 -2.17 -22.89
C ILE A 379 -15.74 -0.77 -23.47
N VAL A 380 -15.06 0.24 -22.88
CA VAL A 380 -15.08 1.62 -23.39
C VAL A 380 -14.09 1.80 -24.53
N HIS A 381 -12.86 1.32 -24.35
CA HIS A 381 -11.73 1.64 -25.25
C HIS A 381 -11.36 0.50 -26.21
N GLY A 382 -11.92 -0.70 -26.05
CA GLY A 382 -11.57 -1.88 -26.85
C GLY A 382 -10.19 -2.50 -26.54
N GLU A 383 -9.42 -1.90 -25.64
CA GLU A 383 -8.08 -2.34 -25.25
C GLU A 383 -7.96 -2.44 -23.71
N ARG A 384 -7.20 -3.43 -23.24
CA ARG A 384 -6.95 -3.65 -21.82
C ARG A 384 -5.75 -2.84 -21.33
N ARG A 385 -5.98 -1.84 -20.48
CA ARG A 385 -4.98 -0.85 -20.06
C ARG A 385 -4.62 -0.96 -18.56
N GLU A 386 -4.32 -2.17 -18.07
CA GLU A 386 -4.04 -2.45 -16.63
C GLU A 386 -2.96 -1.55 -16.01
N GLY A 387 -1.90 -1.26 -16.76
CA GLY A 387 -0.76 -0.47 -16.26
C GLY A 387 -1.16 0.96 -15.86
N ILE A 388 -2.10 1.57 -16.58
CA ILE A 388 -2.60 2.92 -16.29
C ILE A 388 -3.31 2.93 -14.92
N PHE A 389 -4.21 1.98 -14.69
CA PHE A 389 -4.98 1.87 -13.45
C PHE A 389 -4.08 1.60 -12.25
N THR A 390 -3.08 0.73 -12.41
CA THR A 390 -2.10 0.43 -11.36
C THR A 390 -1.26 1.65 -11.00
N GLY A 391 -0.80 2.43 -12.00
CA GLY A 391 -0.03 3.65 -11.78
C GLY A 391 -0.83 4.72 -11.05
N VAL A 392 -2.05 4.99 -11.49
CA VAL A 392 -2.94 5.98 -10.85
C VAL A 392 -3.31 5.53 -9.43
N ASN A 393 -3.60 4.23 -9.21
CA ASN A 393 -3.89 3.67 -7.90
C ASN A 393 -2.73 3.89 -6.90
N THR A 394 -1.50 3.69 -7.36
CA THR A 394 -0.29 3.93 -6.54
C THR A 394 -0.19 5.40 -6.14
N LEU A 395 -0.43 6.32 -7.07
CA LEU A 395 -0.39 7.76 -6.80
C LEU A 395 -1.45 8.16 -5.76
N PHE A 396 -2.70 7.68 -5.90
CA PHE A 396 -3.77 7.94 -4.92
C PHE A 396 -3.43 7.39 -3.54
N SER A 397 -2.84 6.19 -3.46
CA SER A 397 -2.40 5.62 -2.18
C SER A 397 -1.31 6.48 -1.51
N ARG A 398 -0.34 6.99 -2.28
CA ARG A 398 0.74 7.86 -1.75
C ARG A 398 0.21 9.21 -1.29
N ALA A 399 -0.67 9.83 -2.08
CA ALA A 399 -1.34 11.08 -1.70
C ALA A 399 -2.15 10.91 -0.40
N ALA A 400 -2.91 9.81 -0.28
CA ALA A 400 -3.68 9.49 0.91
C ALA A 400 -2.80 9.36 2.17
N THR A 401 -1.62 8.73 2.05
CA THR A 401 -0.66 8.63 3.16
C THR A 401 -0.10 10.00 3.57
N GLY A 402 0.17 10.90 2.62
CA GLY A 402 0.58 12.27 2.93
C GLY A 402 -0.50 13.06 3.68
N ILE A 403 -1.76 12.95 3.22
CA ILE A 403 -2.92 13.61 3.87
C ILE A 403 -3.11 13.10 5.30
N GLU A 404 -2.96 11.79 5.53
CA GLU A 404 -3.07 11.20 6.86
C GLU A 404 -2.03 11.75 7.83
N SER A 405 -0.76 11.82 7.42
CA SER A 405 0.32 12.34 8.26
C SER A 405 0.06 13.79 8.66
N LEU A 406 -0.42 14.63 7.72
CA LEU A 406 -0.86 16.00 8.02
C LEU A 406 -2.04 16.03 8.99
N ALA A 407 -3.04 15.16 8.79
CA ALA A 407 -4.22 15.10 9.64
C ALA A 407 -3.86 14.79 11.10
N ILE A 408 -2.93 13.85 11.34
CA ILE A 408 -2.42 13.58 12.70
C ILE A 408 -1.67 14.80 13.25
N GLY A 409 -0.69 15.33 12.52
CA GLY A 409 0.18 16.40 13.03
C GLY A 409 -0.57 17.70 13.30
N VAL A 410 -1.42 18.13 12.37
CA VAL A 410 -2.25 19.33 12.50
C VAL A 410 -3.31 19.10 13.59
N GLY A 411 -3.92 17.92 13.65
CA GLY A 411 -4.89 17.56 14.67
C GLY A 411 -4.27 17.62 16.06
N LEU A 412 -3.13 16.97 16.28
CA LEU A 412 -2.43 17.02 17.57
C LEU A 412 -2.05 18.45 17.98
N ALA A 413 -1.57 19.26 17.04
CA ALA A 413 -1.21 20.65 17.31
C ALA A 413 -2.44 21.53 17.63
N ALA A 414 -3.57 21.34 16.94
CA ALA A 414 -4.81 22.06 17.19
C ALA A 414 -5.37 21.83 18.60
N PHE A 415 -5.13 20.63 19.15
CA PHE A 415 -5.51 20.28 20.51
C PHE A 415 -4.38 20.51 21.54
N GLY A 416 -3.32 21.24 21.17
CA GLY A 416 -2.29 21.69 22.10
C GLY A 416 -1.34 20.59 22.56
N TYR A 417 -1.01 19.61 21.72
CA TYR A 417 -0.06 18.54 22.07
C TYR A 417 1.30 19.10 22.47
N VAL A 418 1.73 18.76 23.69
CA VAL A 418 3.02 19.17 24.25
C VAL A 418 4.07 18.13 23.88
N LYS A 419 5.13 18.60 23.19
CA LYS A 419 6.26 17.78 22.78
C LYS A 419 7.17 17.40 23.95
N GLY A 420 7.84 16.27 23.87
CA GLY A 420 8.83 15.83 24.84
C GLY A 420 8.24 15.22 26.12
N THR A 421 6.92 15.02 26.20
CA THR A 421 6.26 14.34 27.31
C THR A 421 5.14 13.43 26.81
N THR A 422 4.87 12.38 27.59
CA THR A 422 3.72 11.50 27.39
C THR A 422 2.49 12.00 28.15
N GLU A 423 2.68 12.81 29.19
CA GLU A 423 1.59 13.42 29.96
C GLU A 423 1.02 14.61 29.16
N GLN A 424 -0.26 14.57 28.89
CA GLN A 424 -0.96 15.57 28.08
C GLN A 424 -2.15 16.13 28.85
N SER A 425 -2.53 17.39 28.57
CA SER A 425 -3.73 18.01 29.14
C SER A 425 -5.00 17.26 28.75
N GLU A 426 -6.07 17.37 29.53
CA GLU A 426 -7.38 16.76 29.24
C GLU A 426 -7.91 17.19 27.84
N PHE A 427 -7.69 18.46 27.46
CA PHE A 427 -8.07 18.95 26.13
C PHE A 427 -7.29 18.25 25.01
N THR A 428 -6.01 17.98 25.21
CA THR A 428 -5.19 17.23 24.25
C THR A 428 -5.60 15.76 24.21
N GLN A 429 -5.87 15.14 25.34
CA GLN A 429 -6.36 13.75 25.41
C GLN A 429 -7.68 13.59 24.68
N PHE A 430 -8.62 14.55 24.86
CA PHE A 430 -9.86 14.60 24.10
C PHE A 430 -9.60 14.72 22.58
N GLY A 431 -8.64 15.56 22.17
CA GLY A 431 -8.24 15.68 20.77
C GLY A 431 -7.68 14.38 20.20
N ILE A 432 -6.79 13.71 20.93
CA ILE A 432 -6.24 12.40 20.52
C ILE A 432 -7.37 11.37 20.36
N MET A 433 -8.32 11.34 21.30
CA MET A 433 -9.48 10.45 21.23
C MET A 433 -10.35 10.76 20.00
N LEU A 434 -10.61 12.04 19.68
CA LEU A 434 -11.33 12.42 18.46
C LEU A 434 -10.62 11.94 17.20
N ILE A 435 -9.30 12.10 17.12
CA ILE A 435 -8.49 11.64 15.98
C ILE A 435 -8.52 10.10 15.88
N ALA A 436 -8.50 9.39 17.02
CA ALA A 436 -8.47 7.92 17.03
C ALA A 436 -9.85 7.28 16.74
N VAL A 437 -10.95 7.95 17.09
CA VAL A 437 -12.31 7.39 17.00
C VAL A 437 -13.13 8.06 15.90
N VAL A 438 -13.23 9.38 15.88
CA VAL A 438 -14.16 10.11 15.02
C VAL A 438 -13.63 10.25 13.60
N MET A 439 -12.35 10.60 13.41
CA MET A 439 -11.78 10.74 12.07
C MET A 439 -11.85 9.45 11.24
N PRO A 440 -11.50 8.26 11.76
CA PRO A 440 -11.70 6.99 11.05
C PRO A 440 -13.14 6.81 10.55
N ILE A 441 -14.12 7.12 11.40
CA ILE A 441 -15.54 6.98 11.06
C ILE A 441 -15.91 7.92 9.90
N ILE A 442 -15.46 9.17 9.93
CA ILE A 442 -15.71 10.15 8.86
C ILE A 442 -15.14 9.67 7.52
N PHE A 443 -13.88 9.29 7.48
CA PHE A 443 -13.25 8.81 6.24
C PHE A 443 -13.92 7.54 5.71
N LEU A 444 -14.22 6.59 6.59
CA LEU A 444 -14.90 5.36 6.18
C LEU A 444 -16.36 5.58 5.78
N ALA A 445 -17.06 6.57 6.33
CA ALA A 445 -18.39 6.95 5.89
C ALA A 445 -18.40 7.45 4.43
N ILE A 446 -17.39 8.23 4.03
CA ILE A 446 -17.21 8.66 2.63
C ILE A 446 -16.97 7.45 1.73
N GLY A 447 -16.06 6.53 2.14
CA GLY A 447 -15.82 5.26 1.44
C GLY A 447 -17.07 4.37 1.37
N TRP A 448 -17.85 4.29 2.45
CA TRP A 448 -19.13 3.59 2.51
C TRP A 448 -20.09 4.14 1.46
N PHE A 449 -20.29 5.46 1.42
CA PHE A 449 -21.16 6.09 0.42
C PHE A 449 -20.69 5.78 -1.01
N ALA A 450 -19.39 5.86 -1.29
CA ALA A 450 -18.85 5.48 -2.58
C ALA A 450 -19.15 4.00 -2.90
N SER A 451 -19.01 3.11 -1.91
CA SER A 451 -19.28 1.67 -2.07
C SER A 451 -20.75 1.34 -2.34
N THR A 452 -21.70 2.17 -1.87
CA THR A 452 -23.15 1.99 -2.16
C THR A 452 -23.49 2.35 -3.61
N ARG A 453 -22.69 3.24 -4.23
CA ARG A 453 -22.88 3.68 -5.61
C ARG A 453 -22.15 2.80 -6.63
N LEU A 454 -21.30 1.88 -6.18
CA LEU A 454 -20.55 0.95 -7.02
C LEU A 454 -21.24 -0.42 -7.07
N ASN A 455 -21.98 -0.69 -8.14
CA ASN A 455 -22.72 -1.95 -8.35
C ASN A 455 -21.85 -3.04 -8.96
N LEU A 456 -20.62 -3.22 -8.43
CA LEU A 456 -19.69 -4.24 -8.90
C LEU A 456 -19.81 -5.51 -8.06
N ASN A 457 -20.34 -6.56 -8.65
CA ASN A 457 -20.45 -7.90 -8.09
C ASN A 457 -20.11 -8.96 -9.14
N LYS A 458 -20.16 -10.25 -8.77
CA LYS A 458 -19.83 -11.35 -9.67
C LYS A 458 -20.71 -11.39 -10.93
N GLU A 459 -21.99 -11.05 -10.81
CA GLU A 459 -22.95 -11.07 -11.93
C GLU A 459 -22.70 -9.91 -12.88
N THR A 460 -22.62 -8.67 -12.36
CA THR A 460 -22.36 -7.48 -13.17
C THR A 460 -21.01 -7.55 -13.87
N HIS A 461 -19.97 -8.05 -13.20
CA HIS A 461 -18.66 -8.28 -13.82
C HIS A 461 -18.74 -9.33 -14.93
N LYS A 462 -19.43 -10.46 -14.69
CA LYS A 462 -19.62 -11.49 -15.74
C LYS A 462 -20.32 -10.93 -16.97
N ILE A 463 -21.35 -10.08 -16.77
CA ILE A 463 -22.07 -9.42 -17.88
C ILE A 463 -21.10 -8.58 -18.70
N VAL A 464 -20.25 -7.74 -18.05
CA VAL A 464 -19.25 -6.92 -18.74
C VAL A 464 -18.26 -7.78 -19.54
N CYS A 465 -17.69 -8.82 -18.93
CA CYS A 465 -16.73 -9.71 -19.61
C CYS A 465 -17.35 -10.46 -20.79
N THR A 466 -18.63 -10.90 -20.65
CA THR A 466 -19.36 -11.56 -21.74
C THR A 466 -19.59 -10.59 -22.89
N GLU A 467 -19.95 -9.36 -22.59
CA GLU A 467 -20.20 -8.32 -23.59
C GLU A 467 -18.91 -7.91 -24.31
N VAL A 468 -17.79 -7.74 -23.57
CA VAL A 468 -16.47 -7.53 -24.17
C VAL A 468 -16.12 -8.67 -25.15
N SER A 469 -16.37 -9.91 -24.74
CA SER A 469 -16.12 -11.08 -25.60
C SER A 469 -17.01 -11.09 -26.84
N ARG A 470 -18.30 -10.72 -26.72
CA ARG A 470 -19.24 -10.61 -27.82
C ARG A 470 -18.80 -9.55 -28.84
N LEU A 471 -18.41 -8.37 -28.35
CA LEU A 471 -17.93 -7.27 -29.20
C LEU A 471 -16.60 -7.60 -29.90
N LYS A 472 -15.68 -8.30 -29.23
CA LYS A 472 -14.44 -8.81 -29.84
C LYS A 472 -14.68 -9.78 -30.98
N ASN A 473 -15.73 -10.58 -30.88
CA ASN A 473 -16.12 -11.54 -31.91
C ASN A 473 -16.99 -10.92 -33.03
N GLY A 474 -17.06 -9.59 -33.13
CA GLY A 474 -17.77 -8.88 -34.18
C GLY A 474 -19.28 -8.69 -33.94
N GLY A 475 -19.74 -8.84 -32.69
CA GLY A 475 -21.14 -8.58 -32.33
C GLY A 475 -21.53 -7.11 -32.52
N SER A 476 -22.74 -6.88 -33.08
CA SER A 476 -23.26 -5.54 -33.35
C SER A 476 -23.69 -4.84 -32.05
N LYS A 477 -23.40 -3.53 -31.92
CA LYS A 477 -23.89 -2.70 -30.81
C LYS A 477 -25.42 -2.58 -30.79
N ALA A 478 -26.08 -2.69 -31.95
CA ALA A 478 -27.53 -2.58 -32.08
C ALA A 478 -28.27 -3.75 -31.40
N ASP A 479 -27.62 -4.93 -31.30
CA ASP A 479 -28.22 -6.16 -30.78
C ASP A 479 -27.92 -6.40 -29.29
N VAL A 480 -27.63 -5.34 -28.52
CA VAL A 480 -27.33 -5.46 -27.11
C VAL A 480 -28.60 -5.68 -26.28
N ASP A 481 -28.54 -6.64 -25.33
CA ASP A 481 -29.61 -6.84 -24.34
C ASP A 481 -29.76 -5.58 -23.47
N PRO A 482 -30.99 -5.08 -23.25
CA PRO A 482 -31.25 -3.93 -22.39
C PRO A 482 -30.65 -4.03 -20.99
N LYS A 483 -30.60 -5.23 -20.39
CA LYS A 483 -29.93 -5.45 -19.09
C LYS A 483 -28.43 -5.24 -19.18
N VAL A 484 -27.80 -5.75 -20.23
CA VAL A 484 -26.35 -5.57 -20.47
C VAL A 484 -26.06 -4.09 -20.66
N ARG A 485 -26.85 -3.39 -21.48
CA ARG A 485 -26.73 -1.94 -21.68
C ARG A 485 -26.81 -1.18 -20.36
N ALA A 486 -27.81 -1.45 -19.53
CA ALA A 486 -27.97 -0.78 -18.24
C ALA A 486 -26.79 -1.01 -17.30
N VAL A 487 -26.24 -2.23 -17.22
CA VAL A 487 -25.09 -2.56 -16.38
C VAL A 487 -23.83 -1.85 -16.88
N VAL A 488 -23.60 -1.83 -18.19
CA VAL A 488 -22.43 -1.16 -18.78
C VAL A 488 -22.51 0.35 -18.54
N GLU A 489 -23.65 0.98 -18.77
CA GLU A 489 -23.85 2.41 -18.55
C GLU A 489 -23.72 2.79 -17.07
N ASP A 490 -24.23 1.95 -16.15
CA ASP A 490 -24.09 2.19 -14.71
C ASP A 490 -22.62 2.11 -14.25
N LEU A 491 -21.85 1.11 -14.71
CA LEU A 491 -20.47 0.92 -14.30
C LEU A 491 -19.52 1.91 -14.98
N THR A 492 -19.67 2.16 -16.27
CA THR A 492 -18.79 3.05 -17.02
C THR A 492 -19.10 4.52 -16.81
N GLY A 493 -20.38 4.87 -16.64
CA GLY A 493 -20.87 6.25 -16.65
C GLY A 493 -20.93 6.87 -18.04
N TYR A 494 -20.77 6.05 -19.10
CA TYR A 494 -20.93 6.43 -20.49
C TYR A 494 -22.20 5.83 -21.08
N SER A 495 -22.82 6.51 -22.06
CA SER A 495 -23.84 5.86 -22.90
C SER A 495 -23.19 4.69 -23.63
N TYR A 496 -23.90 3.57 -23.71
CA TYR A 496 -23.42 2.35 -24.37
C TYR A 496 -22.98 2.61 -25.84
N ASP A 497 -23.66 3.52 -26.53
CA ASP A 497 -23.35 3.88 -27.93
C ASP A 497 -21.93 4.48 -28.10
N LYS A 498 -21.41 5.11 -27.01
CA LYS A 498 -20.05 5.68 -26.95
C LYS A 498 -18.98 4.68 -26.49
N CYS A 499 -19.38 3.47 -26.12
CA CYS A 499 -18.47 2.40 -25.75
C CYS A 499 -17.88 1.73 -27.02
N TRP A 500 -16.76 0.99 -26.84
CA TRP A 500 -16.11 0.24 -27.90
C TRP A 500 -15.70 1.12 -29.09
N THR A 501 -15.03 2.25 -28.80
CA THR A 501 -14.40 3.08 -29.83
C THR A 501 -13.10 2.44 -30.24
N LEU A 502 -13.10 1.73 -31.38
CA LEU A 502 -11.87 1.23 -31.98
C LEU A 502 -11.02 2.42 -32.44
N LYS A 503 -9.69 2.32 -32.31
CA LYS A 503 -8.71 3.33 -32.77
C LYS A 503 -8.86 3.78 -34.22
N HIS A 504 -9.58 3.02 -35.04
CA HIS A 504 -9.78 3.31 -36.46
C HIS A 504 -10.75 4.46 -36.79
N ASP A 505 -11.53 4.93 -35.79
CA ASP A 505 -12.47 6.05 -36.05
C ASP A 505 -11.86 7.44 -35.79
N ASN A 506 -10.63 7.53 -35.30
CA ASN A 506 -9.92 8.80 -35.05
C ASN A 506 -8.90 9.19 -36.15
N GLU A 507 -8.80 8.42 -37.22
CA GLU A 507 -7.95 8.70 -38.40
C GLU A 507 -8.77 9.07 -39.65
N LYS A 508 -9.97 9.58 -39.48
CA LYS A 508 -10.75 10.20 -40.54
C LYS A 508 -11.03 11.67 -40.26
#